data_13f0694e65221cc786de89103a8c25ec
#
_entry.id   13f0694e65221cc786de89103a8c25ec
#
_cell.length_a   1.000
_cell.length_b   1.000
_cell.length_c   1.000
_cell.angle_alpha   90.00
_cell.angle_beta   90.00
_cell.angle_gamma   90.00
#
_symmetry.space_group_name_H-M   'P 1'
#
loop_
_entity.id
_entity.type
_entity.pdbx_description
1 polymer ?
#
loop_
_entity_poly.entity_id
_entity_poly.type
_entity_poly.pdbx_seq_one_letter_code
_entity_poly.pdbx_strand_id
1 'polypeptide(L)'
;GVKVPLMPVEHPLLFFGPLPEAQGADDFLVYPLMRDQGNSAYVRDTGKLHGGMLEWGFYEDKKPRLVDAEDIGNPEKTMMSDSMRYLDLEEIAEPLEKAFETTPILTELGWDERSSFNGLLSVTPDGGSLIGESPEVRGFWLCEAVWVKDGPGCARLCAEWMATGKTQMDMHSFDIARFYPAQKEKAFVKNRSFENAQTIYTPPVHPKEPYISSRELFVSPFYAREKELGGYFENEVGGWERAFAYESNRQKLDNYLQQVPVRGNEWDRRHVPYEIANAEHLAMSESAGMINLSHFAIVDVEGPDAERMLEHLSVAKIGGDTPEDKIIYTNFLDDDGGVHADLTISRLSTDRYRVVTGGADGNQDWLTMRNYRDDIGLEAEIKIRTHDMATLGLWGPTAKDALGHFIDPNVISIENFPFVAAKHLKLN
;
A
#
# COMPACT_ATOMS: atom_id res chain seq x y z
N GLY A 1 -19.08 -8.08 10.66
CA GLY A 1 -18.31 -9.06 9.91
C GLY A 1 -16.96 -8.49 9.50
N VAL A 2 -16.09 -9.33 8.96
CA VAL A 2 -14.77 -8.89 8.45
C VAL A 2 -14.97 -8.13 7.15
N LYS A 3 -14.31 -6.97 7.01
CA LYS A 3 -14.24 -6.21 5.77
C LYS A 3 -13.02 -6.66 4.97
N VAL A 4 -13.27 -7.27 3.81
CA VAL A 4 -12.23 -7.74 2.90
C VAL A 4 -12.09 -6.71 1.78
N PRO A 5 -10.95 -5.99 1.67
CA PRO A 5 -10.79 -4.89 0.71
C PRO A 5 -10.42 -5.42 -0.68
N LEU A 6 -11.37 -5.99 -1.39
CA LEU A 6 -11.21 -6.41 -2.78
C LEU A 6 -12.49 -6.15 -3.59
N MET A 7 -12.33 -5.99 -4.90
CA MET A 7 -13.43 -5.94 -5.86
C MET A 7 -13.22 -6.99 -6.93
N PRO A 8 -14.25 -7.76 -7.27
CA PRO A 8 -14.26 -8.59 -8.47
C PRO A 8 -14.30 -7.70 -9.71
N VAL A 9 -13.48 -8.05 -10.71
CA VAL A 9 -13.39 -7.35 -11.99
C VAL A 9 -13.59 -8.36 -13.11
N GLU A 10 -14.42 -8.03 -14.07
CA GLU A 10 -14.67 -8.90 -15.22
C GLU A 10 -13.42 -9.05 -16.09
N HIS A 11 -13.19 -10.27 -16.54
CA HIS A 11 -12.05 -10.63 -17.38
C HIS A 11 -12.50 -11.59 -18.49
N PRO A 12 -12.78 -11.08 -19.69
CA PRO A 12 -13.24 -11.88 -20.81
C PRO A 12 -12.18 -12.86 -21.29
N LEU A 13 -12.64 -14.09 -21.58
CA LEU A 13 -11.86 -15.16 -22.16
C LEU A 13 -12.62 -15.80 -23.30
N LEU A 14 -12.10 -15.66 -24.51
CA LEU A 14 -12.73 -16.16 -25.73
C LEU A 14 -11.90 -17.30 -26.32
N PHE A 15 -12.60 -18.31 -26.83
CA PHE A 15 -11.98 -19.45 -27.50
C PHE A 15 -12.31 -19.43 -29.00
N PHE A 16 -11.29 -19.62 -29.81
CA PHE A 16 -11.36 -19.66 -31.28
C PHE A 16 -10.81 -20.96 -31.81
N GLY A 17 -11.47 -21.57 -32.74
CA GLY A 17 -10.94 -22.77 -33.34
C GLY A 17 -11.95 -23.90 -33.54
N PRO A 18 -11.46 -25.13 -33.69
CA PRO A 18 -10.12 -25.62 -33.34
C PRO A 18 -9.02 -25.23 -34.35
N LEU A 19 -7.79 -25.06 -33.86
CA LEU A 19 -6.61 -24.83 -34.67
C LEU A 19 -6.17 -26.17 -35.33
N PRO A 20 -6.10 -26.26 -36.66
CA PRO A 20 -5.83 -27.55 -37.35
C PRO A 20 -4.52 -28.21 -36.90
N GLU A 21 -3.50 -27.41 -36.71
CA GLU A 21 -2.14 -27.85 -36.34
C GLU A 21 -2.05 -28.35 -34.89
N ALA A 22 -2.94 -27.88 -34.02
CA ALA A 22 -3.00 -28.30 -32.62
C ALA A 22 -3.82 -29.56 -32.40
N GLN A 23 -4.59 -29.98 -33.40
CA GLN A 23 -5.38 -31.21 -33.34
C GLN A 23 -4.48 -32.42 -33.34
N GLY A 24 -4.51 -33.22 -32.29
CA GLY A 24 -3.69 -34.40 -32.13
C GLY A 24 -2.29 -34.17 -31.58
N ALA A 25 -1.92 -32.96 -31.24
CA ALA A 25 -0.69 -32.70 -30.51
C ALA A 25 -0.67 -33.42 -29.15
N ASP A 26 0.48 -34.01 -28.81
CA ASP A 26 0.61 -34.77 -27.55
C ASP A 26 0.89 -33.88 -26.34
N ASP A 27 1.36 -32.68 -26.55
CA ASP A 27 1.80 -31.77 -25.53
C ASP A 27 0.79 -30.63 -25.22
N PHE A 28 0.91 -30.02 -24.05
CA PHE A 28 0.03 -28.96 -23.56
C PHE A 28 0.23 -27.63 -24.27
N LEU A 29 1.42 -27.37 -24.79
CA LEU A 29 1.79 -26.11 -25.44
C LEU A 29 2.46 -26.40 -26.76
N VAL A 30 1.78 -26.12 -27.87
CA VAL A 30 2.33 -26.24 -29.23
C VAL A 30 3.03 -24.94 -29.61
N TYR A 31 2.49 -23.80 -29.21
CA TYR A 31 3.00 -22.48 -29.53
C TYR A 31 3.37 -21.68 -28.27
N PRO A 32 4.33 -20.74 -28.37
CA PRO A 32 4.59 -19.79 -27.30
C PRO A 32 3.36 -18.94 -27.02
N LEU A 33 3.13 -18.64 -25.71
CA LEU A 33 2.14 -17.65 -25.32
C LEU A 33 2.55 -16.29 -25.89
N MET A 34 1.63 -15.64 -26.61
CA MET A 34 1.81 -14.30 -27.12
C MET A 34 1.19 -13.28 -26.15
N ARG A 35 1.95 -12.26 -25.79
CA ARG A 35 1.49 -11.13 -25.02
C ARG A 35 1.51 -9.87 -25.87
N ASP A 36 0.35 -9.28 -26.14
CA ASP A 36 0.20 -7.98 -26.78
C ASP A 36 0.07 -6.90 -25.69
N GLN A 37 1.20 -6.32 -25.32
CA GLN A 37 1.25 -5.34 -24.23
C GLN A 37 0.54 -4.03 -24.62
N GLY A 38 0.58 -3.66 -25.91
CA GLY A 38 -0.07 -2.42 -26.40
C GLY A 38 -1.60 -2.45 -26.30
N ASN A 39 -2.19 -3.64 -26.43
CA ASN A 39 -3.62 -3.86 -26.34
C ASN A 39 -4.04 -4.57 -25.05
N SER A 40 -3.13 -4.73 -24.09
CA SER A 40 -3.37 -5.43 -22.82
C SER A 40 -3.98 -6.84 -22.99
N ALA A 41 -3.60 -7.54 -24.06
CA ALA A 41 -4.18 -8.80 -24.45
C ALA A 41 -3.16 -9.95 -24.47
N TYR A 42 -3.64 -11.17 -24.48
CA TYR A 42 -2.82 -12.34 -24.66
C TYR A 42 -3.53 -13.40 -25.53
N VAL A 43 -2.72 -14.23 -26.20
CA VAL A 43 -3.20 -15.39 -26.96
C VAL A 43 -2.31 -16.59 -26.63
N ARG A 44 -2.93 -17.74 -26.44
CA ARG A 44 -2.22 -19.00 -26.34
C ARG A 44 -3.04 -20.14 -26.94
N ASP A 45 -2.38 -21.23 -27.33
CA ASP A 45 -3.10 -22.45 -27.62
C ASP A 45 -3.48 -23.21 -26.35
N THR A 46 -4.54 -23.99 -26.42
CA THR A 46 -5.05 -24.80 -25.31
C THR A 46 -4.53 -26.24 -25.32
N GLY A 47 -3.73 -26.59 -26.32
CA GLY A 47 -3.30 -27.97 -26.52
C GLY A 47 -4.47 -28.95 -26.59
N LYS A 48 -4.27 -30.16 -26.13
CA LYS A 48 -5.31 -31.21 -26.11
C LYS A 48 -6.47 -30.96 -25.18
N LEU A 49 -6.29 -30.16 -24.11
CA LEU A 49 -7.28 -30.02 -23.03
C LEU A 49 -8.60 -29.46 -23.51
N HIS A 50 -8.59 -28.58 -24.49
CA HIS A 50 -9.79 -27.97 -25.08
C HIS A 50 -9.87 -28.17 -26.60
N GLY A 51 -9.36 -29.28 -27.12
CA GLY A 51 -9.48 -29.61 -28.53
C GLY A 51 -8.62 -28.78 -29.49
N GLY A 52 -7.54 -28.18 -28.99
CA GLY A 52 -6.60 -27.41 -29.81
C GLY A 52 -7.14 -26.06 -30.26
N MET A 53 -7.80 -25.36 -29.37
CA MET A 53 -8.30 -24.00 -29.63
C MET A 53 -7.22 -22.95 -29.34
N LEU A 54 -7.41 -21.72 -29.84
CA LEU A 54 -6.74 -20.52 -29.34
C LEU A 54 -7.62 -19.84 -28.29
N GLU A 55 -7.02 -19.56 -27.16
CA GLU A 55 -7.61 -18.78 -26.09
C GLU A 55 -7.10 -17.34 -26.22
N TRP A 56 -8.02 -16.40 -26.31
CA TRP A 56 -7.74 -14.97 -26.29
C TRP A 56 -8.38 -14.35 -25.07
N GLY A 57 -7.59 -13.60 -24.32
CA GLY A 57 -8.06 -12.80 -23.20
C GLY A 57 -7.48 -11.42 -23.20
N PHE A 58 -8.14 -10.48 -22.53
CA PHE A 58 -7.63 -9.13 -22.39
C PHE A 58 -7.99 -8.54 -21.03
N TYR A 59 -7.21 -7.52 -20.63
CA TYR A 59 -7.44 -6.76 -19.42
C TYR A 59 -7.97 -5.39 -19.82
N GLU A 60 -9.20 -5.08 -19.38
CA GLU A 60 -9.83 -3.80 -19.68
C GLU A 60 -9.17 -2.68 -18.88
N ASP A 61 -8.40 -1.85 -19.58
CA ASP A 61 -7.63 -0.75 -18.99
C ASP A 61 -8.37 0.59 -18.98
N LYS A 62 -9.31 0.79 -19.91
CA LYS A 62 -10.02 2.06 -20.03
C LYS A 62 -11.24 2.12 -19.13
N LYS A 63 -11.99 1.05 -19.06
CA LYS A 63 -13.25 0.96 -18.34
C LYS A 63 -13.41 -0.40 -17.63
N PRO A 64 -12.57 -0.72 -16.62
CA PRO A 64 -12.70 -1.97 -15.87
C PRO A 64 -14.13 -2.14 -15.36
N ARG A 65 -14.70 -3.32 -15.58
CA ARG A 65 -16.05 -3.63 -15.14
C ARG A 65 -16.00 -4.30 -13.77
N LEU A 66 -16.26 -3.49 -12.74
CA LEU A 66 -16.35 -3.97 -11.37
C LEU A 66 -17.69 -4.64 -11.13
N VAL A 67 -17.69 -5.75 -10.38
CA VAL A 67 -18.89 -6.48 -10.00
C VAL A 67 -19.16 -6.26 -8.52
N ASP A 68 -20.32 -5.70 -8.20
CA ASP A 68 -20.74 -5.57 -6.81
C ASP A 68 -21.11 -6.96 -6.23
N ALA A 69 -20.90 -7.15 -4.92
CA ALA A 69 -21.10 -8.44 -4.25
C ALA A 69 -22.51 -9.00 -4.42
N GLU A 70 -23.51 -8.14 -4.56
CA GLU A 70 -24.90 -8.49 -4.77
C GLU A 70 -25.16 -9.08 -6.16
N ASP A 71 -24.26 -8.82 -7.12
CA ASP A 71 -24.34 -9.35 -8.48
C ASP A 71 -23.55 -10.66 -8.68
N ILE A 72 -22.77 -11.07 -7.69
CA ILE A 72 -22.10 -12.37 -7.72
C ILE A 72 -23.15 -13.46 -7.50
N GLY A 73 -23.14 -14.48 -8.36
CA GLY A 73 -24.14 -15.55 -8.31
C GLY A 73 -25.53 -15.16 -8.80
N ASN A 74 -25.69 -13.97 -9.40
CA ASN A 74 -26.95 -13.60 -10.05
C ASN A 74 -27.21 -14.53 -11.25
N PRO A 75 -28.26 -15.38 -11.24
CA PRO A 75 -28.49 -16.40 -12.27
C PRO A 75 -28.77 -15.80 -13.66
N GLU A 76 -29.16 -14.54 -13.74
CA GLU A 76 -29.35 -13.86 -15.03
C GLU A 76 -28.02 -13.43 -15.68
N LYS A 77 -26.95 -13.36 -14.89
CA LYS A 77 -25.63 -12.89 -15.31
C LYS A 77 -24.56 -13.98 -15.30
N THR A 78 -24.84 -15.12 -14.66
CA THR A 78 -23.87 -16.21 -14.47
C THR A 78 -24.20 -17.44 -15.33
N MET A 79 -23.16 -18.17 -15.73
CA MET A 79 -23.25 -19.41 -16.52
C MET A 79 -23.26 -20.64 -15.61
N MET A 80 -22.12 -21.36 -15.58
CA MET A 80 -22.00 -22.62 -14.84
C MET A 80 -21.54 -22.43 -13.38
N SER A 81 -20.98 -21.29 -13.05
CA SER A 81 -20.54 -20.94 -11.70
C SER A 81 -20.66 -19.45 -11.46
N ASP A 82 -20.64 -19.04 -10.19
CA ASP A 82 -20.78 -17.64 -9.78
C ASP A 82 -19.66 -16.74 -10.31
N SER A 83 -18.49 -17.33 -10.62
CA SER A 83 -17.34 -16.62 -11.20
C SER A 83 -17.30 -16.64 -12.73
N MET A 84 -18.21 -17.34 -13.40
CA MET A 84 -18.32 -17.39 -14.86
C MET A 84 -19.59 -16.66 -15.30
N ARG A 85 -19.41 -15.55 -16.00
CA ARG A 85 -20.49 -14.67 -16.44
C ARG A 85 -20.67 -14.76 -17.96
N TYR A 86 -21.85 -14.41 -18.43
CA TYR A 86 -22.09 -14.26 -19.87
C TYR A 86 -21.24 -13.14 -20.45
N LEU A 87 -20.77 -13.36 -21.68
CA LEU A 87 -20.06 -12.35 -22.44
C LEU A 87 -21.04 -11.38 -23.07
N ASP A 88 -20.73 -10.10 -22.99
CA ASP A 88 -21.33 -9.07 -23.82
C ASP A 88 -20.31 -8.63 -24.89
N LEU A 89 -20.56 -9.05 -26.14
CA LEU A 89 -19.65 -8.75 -27.25
C LEU A 89 -19.65 -7.27 -27.64
N GLU A 90 -20.72 -6.53 -27.36
CA GLU A 90 -20.75 -5.08 -27.63
C GLU A 90 -19.80 -4.34 -26.70
N GLU A 91 -19.69 -4.79 -25.43
CA GLU A 91 -18.78 -4.19 -24.47
C GLU A 91 -17.29 -4.43 -24.76
N ILE A 92 -16.97 -5.52 -25.49
CA ILE A 92 -15.59 -5.92 -25.82
C ILE A 92 -15.25 -5.73 -27.31
N ALA A 93 -16.12 -5.06 -28.08
CA ALA A 93 -15.96 -4.93 -29.53
C ALA A 93 -14.62 -4.27 -29.93
N GLU A 94 -14.25 -3.15 -29.33
CA GLU A 94 -13.00 -2.44 -29.64
C GLU A 94 -11.74 -3.31 -29.37
N PRO A 95 -11.56 -3.93 -28.18
CA PRO A 95 -10.43 -4.83 -27.97
C PRO A 95 -10.43 -6.05 -28.88
N LEU A 96 -11.61 -6.57 -29.22
CA LEU A 96 -11.73 -7.72 -30.11
C LEU A 96 -11.35 -7.36 -31.58
N GLU A 97 -11.73 -6.19 -32.08
CA GLU A 97 -11.28 -5.69 -33.38
C GLU A 97 -9.76 -5.60 -33.46
N LYS A 98 -9.12 -5.07 -32.43
CA LYS A 98 -7.65 -5.01 -32.32
C LYS A 98 -7.01 -6.41 -32.25
N ALA A 99 -7.67 -7.37 -31.60
CA ALA A 99 -7.21 -8.75 -31.60
C ALA A 99 -7.20 -9.34 -33.01
N PHE A 100 -8.22 -9.08 -33.83
CA PHE A 100 -8.27 -9.51 -35.22
C PHE A 100 -7.20 -8.87 -36.09
N GLU A 101 -6.84 -7.62 -35.82
CA GLU A 101 -5.74 -6.95 -36.48
C GLU A 101 -4.37 -7.54 -36.15
N THR A 102 -4.14 -7.84 -34.88
CA THR A 102 -2.83 -8.35 -34.37
C THR A 102 -2.68 -9.86 -34.51
N THR A 103 -3.80 -10.57 -34.54
CA THR A 103 -3.86 -12.03 -34.65
C THR A 103 -4.92 -12.45 -35.67
N PRO A 104 -4.69 -12.22 -36.98
CA PRO A 104 -5.71 -12.42 -38.03
C PRO A 104 -6.30 -13.82 -38.09
N ILE A 105 -5.55 -14.86 -37.66
CA ILE A 105 -6.04 -16.25 -37.64
C ILE A 105 -7.33 -16.41 -36.82
N LEU A 106 -7.58 -15.55 -35.81
CA LEU A 106 -8.79 -15.60 -35.01
C LEU A 106 -10.06 -15.43 -35.86
N THR A 107 -10.00 -14.63 -36.93
CA THR A 107 -11.14 -14.44 -37.86
C THR A 107 -11.41 -15.67 -38.71
N GLU A 108 -10.38 -16.46 -39.03
CA GLU A 108 -10.50 -17.68 -39.84
C GLU A 108 -11.03 -18.88 -39.02
N LEU A 109 -10.64 -18.95 -37.75
CA LEU A 109 -10.99 -20.06 -36.88
C LEU A 109 -12.45 -20.01 -36.41
N GLY A 110 -13.02 -18.83 -36.28
CA GLY A 110 -14.35 -18.63 -35.72
C GLY A 110 -14.39 -18.74 -34.19
N TRP A 111 -15.35 -18.09 -33.60
CA TRP A 111 -15.54 -18.02 -32.15
C TRP A 111 -16.41 -19.16 -31.63
N ASP A 112 -15.95 -19.83 -30.56
CA ASP A 112 -16.76 -20.81 -29.82
C ASP A 112 -17.47 -20.13 -28.61
N GLU A 113 -18.72 -19.77 -28.82
CA GLU A 113 -19.56 -19.15 -27.81
C GLU A 113 -19.72 -19.99 -26.54
N ARG A 114 -19.77 -21.33 -26.70
CA ARG A 114 -20.04 -22.23 -25.56
C ARG A 114 -18.90 -22.36 -24.60
N SER A 115 -17.67 -22.28 -25.09
CA SER A 115 -16.45 -22.36 -24.27
C SER A 115 -16.03 -21.00 -23.75
N SER A 116 -16.50 -19.92 -24.37
CA SER A 116 -16.14 -18.55 -24.01
C SER A 116 -16.95 -18.02 -22.84
N PHE A 117 -16.34 -17.26 -21.99
CA PHE A 117 -16.98 -16.69 -20.80
C PHE A 117 -16.30 -15.40 -20.33
N ASN A 118 -16.99 -14.70 -19.43
CA ASN A 118 -16.44 -13.56 -18.73
C ASN A 118 -16.13 -13.98 -17.28
N GLY A 119 -14.86 -14.16 -16.95
CA GLY A 119 -14.40 -14.54 -15.62
C GLY A 119 -14.37 -13.39 -14.64
N LEU A 120 -14.09 -13.67 -13.38
CA LEU A 120 -13.88 -12.67 -12.35
C LEU A 120 -12.44 -12.75 -11.83
N LEU A 121 -11.75 -11.62 -11.85
CA LEU A 121 -10.49 -11.40 -11.15
C LEU A 121 -10.75 -10.67 -9.85
N SER A 122 -10.00 -10.98 -8.81
CA SER A 122 -10.02 -10.22 -7.56
C SER A 122 -8.94 -9.13 -7.57
N VAL A 123 -9.34 -7.88 -7.38
CA VAL A 123 -8.45 -6.71 -7.39
C VAL A 123 -8.59 -5.95 -6.08
N THR A 124 -7.47 -5.69 -5.43
CA THR A 124 -7.37 -4.93 -4.17
C THR A 124 -7.05 -3.46 -4.43
N PRO A 125 -7.21 -2.58 -3.43
CA PRO A 125 -6.89 -1.15 -3.56
C PRO A 125 -5.43 -0.84 -3.88
N ASP A 126 -4.50 -1.74 -3.60
CA ASP A 126 -3.06 -1.60 -3.85
C ASP A 126 -2.50 -2.64 -4.83
N GLY A 127 -3.36 -3.54 -5.34
CA GLY A 127 -2.98 -4.60 -6.27
C GLY A 127 -2.28 -5.82 -5.63
N GLY A 128 -2.03 -5.81 -4.32
CA GLY A 128 -1.41 -6.92 -3.59
C GLY A 128 -2.43 -7.96 -3.11
N SER A 129 -2.00 -9.20 -2.92
CA SER A 129 -2.83 -10.25 -2.32
C SER A 129 -3.19 -9.93 -0.86
N LEU A 130 -4.23 -10.57 -0.34
CA LEU A 130 -4.70 -10.44 1.04
C LEU A 130 -4.44 -11.75 1.77
N ILE A 131 -3.40 -11.79 2.59
CA ILE A 131 -2.99 -13.00 3.31
C ILE A 131 -2.85 -12.66 4.79
N GLY A 132 -3.16 -13.62 5.66
CA GLY A 132 -2.97 -13.46 7.09
C GLY A 132 -4.25 -13.49 7.90
N GLU A 133 -4.08 -13.37 9.22
CA GLU A 133 -5.20 -13.33 10.16
C GLU A 133 -5.92 -11.97 10.11
N SER A 134 -7.24 -12.01 10.11
CA SER A 134 -8.06 -10.81 10.16
C SER A 134 -7.79 -9.99 11.43
N PRO A 135 -7.52 -8.68 11.32
CA PRO A 135 -7.41 -7.83 12.50
C PRO A 135 -8.73 -7.65 13.27
N GLU A 136 -9.88 -7.97 12.64
CA GLU A 136 -11.20 -7.84 13.27
C GLU A 136 -11.64 -9.10 14.01
N VAL A 137 -11.22 -10.29 13.55
CA VAL A 137 -11.69 -11.58 14.10
C VAL A 137 -10.55 -12.56 14.22
N ARG A 138 -10.15 -12.87 15.47
CA ARG A 138 -9.12 -13.87 15.77
C ARG A 138 -9.53 -15.26 15.25
N GLY A 139 -8.56 -15.97 14.68
CA GLY A 139 -8.76 -17.30 14.09
C GLY A 139 -9.39 -17.29 12.70
N PHE A 140 -9.76 -16.12 12.16
CA PHE A 140 -10.24 -15.98 10.79
C PHE A 140 -9.12 -15.56 9.87
N TRP A 141 -8.71 -16.47 9.01
CA TRP A 141 -7.58 -16.27 8.09
C TRP A 141 -8.05 -16.02 6.67
N LEU A 142 -7.32 -15.21 5.94
CA LEU A 142 -7.54 -14.90 4.53
C LEU A 142 -6.36 -15.40 3.68
N CYS A 143 -6.69 -15.86 2.49
CA CYS A 143 -5.75 -16.11 1.40
C CYS A 143 -6.50 -15.75 0.11
N GLU A 144 -6.71 -14.45 -0.10
CA GLU A 144 -7.60 -13.87 -1.11
C GLU A 144 -6.85 -12.97 -2.07
N ALA A 145 -7.48 -12.61 -3.19
CA ALA A 145 -6.85 -11.85 -4.26
C ALA A 145 -5.53 -12.48 -4.73
N VAL A 146 -5.44 -13.80 -4.63
CA VAL A 146 -4.31 -14.60 -5.06
C VAL A 146 -4.61 -15.15 -6.45
N TRP A 147 -3.83 -14.69 -7.42
CA TRP A 147 -4.01 -15.14 -8.79
C TRP A 147 -3.29 -16.47 -9.05
N VAL A 148 -3.68 -17.16 -10.14
CA VAL A 148 -3.17 -18.51 -10.46
C VAL A 148 -1.65 -18.61 -10.39
N LYS A 149 -0.93 -17.57 -10.85
CA LYS A 149 0.53 -17.51 -10.84
C LYS A 149 1.15 -17.54 -9.44
N ASP A 150 0.43 -16.96 -8.46
CA ASP A 150 0.91 -16.78 -7.09
C ASP A 150 0.34 -17.84 -6.12
N GLY A 151 -0.69 -18.58 -6.57
CA GLY A 151 -1.48 -19.50 -5.74
C GLY A 151 -0.66 -20.48 -4.90
N PRO A 152 0.24 -21.28 -5.49
CA PRO A 152 1.01 -22.26 -4.73
C PRO A 152 1.92 -21.65 -3.65
N GLY A 153 2.55 -20.51 -3.95
CA GLY A 153 3.41 -19.78 -3.02
C GLY A 153 2.62 -19.17 -1.87
N CYS A 154 1.57 -18.43 -2.19
CA CYS A 154 0.71 -17.78 -1.20
C CYS A 154 0.01 -18.79 -0.28
N ALA A 155 -0.54 -19.87 -0.85
CA ALA A 155 -1.19 -20.91 -0.06
C ALA A 155 -0.22 -21.59 0.90
N ARG A 156 1.00 -21.90 0.46
CA ARG A 156 2.04 -22.48 1.31
C ARG A 156 2.39 -21.54 2.47
N LEU A 157 2.66 -20.25 2.19
CA LEU A 157 3.03 -19.28 3.20
C LEU A 157 1.89 -18.98 4.18
N CYS A 158 0.65 -18.92 3.69
CA CYS A 158 -0.53 -18.78 4.56
C CYS A 158 -0.65 -19.98 5.52
N ALA A 159 -0.53 -21.20 5.01
CA ALA A 159 -0.59 -22.41 5.83
C ALA A 159 0.55 -22.49 6.84
N GLU A 160 1.77 -22.11 6.44
CA GLU A 160 2.92 -22.02 7.34
C GLU A 160 2.68 -21.03 8.46
N TRP A 161 2.19 -19.83 8.13
CA TRP A 161 1.86 -18.79 9.10
C TRP A 161 0.79 -19.24 10.09
N MET A 162 -0.30 -19.86 9.59
CA MET A 162 -1.34 -20.44 10.44
C MET A 162 -0.81 -21.50 11.42
N ALA A 163 0.12 -22.34 10.95
CA ALA A 163 0.61 -23.47 11.73
C ALA A 163 1.71 -23.10 12.73
N THR A 164 2.53 -22.12 12.43
CA THR A 164 3.75 -21.79 13.20
C THR A 164 3.76 -20.39 13.78
N GLY A 165 2.79 -19.55 13.45
CA GLY A 165 2.73 -18.13 13.83
C GLY A 165 3.68 -17.22 13.03
N LYS A 166 4.47 -17.76 12.11
CA LYS A 166 5.43 -17.01 11.29
C LYS A 166 5.61 -17.63 9.91
N THR A 167 6.28 -16.91 9.02
CA THR A 167 6.62 -17.37 7.67
C THR A 167 8.13 -17.27 7.43
N GLN A 168 8.65 -18.12 6.52
CA GLN A 168 10.06 -18.05 6.07
C GLN A 168 10.35 -16.84 5.17
N MET A 169 9.32 -16.23 4.59
CA MET A 169 9.43 -15.06 3.74
C MET A 169 8.70 -13.89 4.39
N ASP A 170 9.18 -12.69 4.15
CA ASP A 170 8.49 -11.48 4.56
C ASP A 170 7.11 -11.38 3.86
N MET A 171 6.05 -11.38 4.67
CA MET A 171 4.65 -11.26 4.24
C MET A 171 4.05 -9.89 4.55
N HIS A 172 4.84 -8.93 5.02
CA HIS A 172 4.37 -7.63 5.45
C HIS A 172 3.52 -6.91 4.38
N SER A 173 3.99 -6.93 3.12
CA SER A 173 3.27 -6.32 1.99
C SER A 173 1.99 -7.06 1.57
N PHE A 174 1.78 -8.28 2.02
CA PHE A 174 0.60 -9.11 1.71
C PHE A 174 -0.36 -9.25 2.88
N ASP A 175 0.07 -8.89 4.09
CA ASP A 175 -0.76 -8.95 5.28
C ASP A 175 -2.01 -8.06 5.12
N ILE A 176 -3.20 -8.63 5.39
CA ILE A 176 -4.44 -7.85 5.37
C ILE A 176 -4.43 -6.71 6.38
N ALA A 177 -3.65 -6.82 7.45
CA ALA A 177 -3.49 -5.77 8.46
C ALA A 177 -2.82 -4.48 7.95
N ARG A 178 -2.21 -4.50 6.74
CA ARG A 178 -1.69 -3.28 6.09
C ARG A 178 -2.76 -2.24 5.79
N PHE A 179 -4.03 -2.65 5.68
CA PHE A 179 -5.14 -1.73 5.43
C PHE A 179 -5.70 -1.15 6.72
N TYR A 180 -5.67 0.16 6.84
CA TYR A 180 -6.40 0.86 7.89
C TYR A 180 -7.92 0.70 7.72
N PRO A 181 -8.72 0.79 8.79
CA PRO A 181 -10.18 0.64 8.72
C PRO A 181 -10.86 1.51 7.66
N ALA A 182 -10.41 2.76 7.48
CA ALA A 182 -10.95 3.68 6.47
C ALA A 182 -10.65 3.22 5.02
N GLN A 183 -9.53 2.53 4.80
CA GLN A 183 -9.16 1.97 3.50
C GLN A 183 -9.96 0.71 3.14
N LYS A 184 -10.70 0.14 4.10
CA LYS A 184 -11.61 -0.99 3.90
C LYS A 184 -13.07 -0.56 3.64
N GLU A 185 -13.34 0.74 3.59
CA GLU A 185 -14.68 1.25 3.27
C GLU A 185 -15.01 1.03 1.78
N LYS A 186 -16.27 0.62 1.49
CA LYS A 186 -16.71 0.21 0.14
C LYS A 186 -16.34 1.24 -0.94
N ALA A 187 -16.49 2.52 -0.68
CA ALA A 187 -16.19 3.58 -1.65
C ALA A 187 -14.70 3.66 -1.97
N PHE A 188 -13.83 3.58 -0.95
CA PHE A 188 -12.38 3.57 -1.13
C PHE A 188 -11.96 2.33 -1.93
N VAL A 189 -12.38 1.15 -1.48
CA VAL A 189 -12.06 -0.13 -2.14
C VAL A 189 -12.48 -0.10 -3.61
N LYS A 190 -13.71 0.33 -3.90
CA LYS A 190 -14.23 0.39 -5.28
C LYS A 190 -13.40 1.31 -6.18
N ASN A 191 -13.12 2.53 -5.73
CA ASN A 191 -12.40 3.52 -6.53
C ASN A 191 -10.95 3.10 -6.76
N ARG A 192 -10.24 2.65 -5.73
CA ARG A 192 -8.84 2.22 -5.83
C ARG A 192 -8.68 0.92 -6.62
N SER A 193 -9.56 -0.05 -6.43
CA SER A 193 -9.54 -1.28 -7.22
C SER A 193 -9.85 -1.01 -8.70
N PHE A 194 -10.71 -0.03 -9.00
CA PHE A 194 -10.93 0.42 -10.37
C PHE A 194 -9.66 0.99 -10.99
N GLU A 195 -9.00 1.91 -10.28
CA GLU A 195 -7.74 2.52 -10.75
C GLU A 195 -6.63 1.47 -10.91
N ASN A 196 -6.50 0.55 -9.96
CA ASN A 196 -5.55 -0.55 -10.09
C ASN A 196 -5.88 -1.48 -11.26
N ALA A 197 -7.14 -1.81 -11.47
CA ALA A 197 -7.54 -2.65 -12.61
C ALA A 197 -7.14 -2.02 -13.95
N GLN A 198 -7.13 -0.69 -14.04
CA GLN A 198 -6.68 0.02 -15.24
C GLN A 198 -5.17 -0.13 -15.49
N THR A 199 -4.37 -0.44 -14.48
CA THR A 199 -2.90 -0.39 -14.58
C THR A 199 -2.22 -1.74 -14.48
N ILE A 200 -2.92 -2.81 -14.08
CA ILE A 200 -2.33 -4.12 -13.78
C ILE A 200 -1.54 -4.70 -14.95
N TYR A 201 -2.07 -4.60 -16.17
CA TYR A 201 -1.46 -5.20 -17.37
C TYR A 201 -1.29 -4.23 -18.54
N THR A 202 -1.44 -2.95 -18.29
CA THR A 202 -1.15 -1.91 -19.28
C THR A 202 0.36 -1.66 -19.41
N PRO A 203 0.81 -0.86 -20.37
CA PRO A 203 2.18 -0.37 -20.37
C PRO A 203 2.54 0.21 -18.99
N PRO A 204 3.74 -0.12 -18.46
CA PRO A 204 4.11 0.32 -17.13
C PRO A 204 3.99 1.84 -16.96
N VAL A 205 3.24 2.26 -15.98
CA VAL A 205 3.25 3.65 -15.52
C VAL A 205 4.55 3.92 -14.73
N HIS A 206 4.91 5.18 -14.63
CA HIS A 206 6.09 5.55 -13.86
C HIS A 206 5.89 5.11 -12.39
N PRO A 207 6.85 4.42 -11.75
CA PRO A 207 6.67 3.81 -10.42
C PRO A 207 6.43 4.83 -9.29
N LYS A 208 6.60 6.12 -9.56
CA LYS A 208 6.35 7.21 -8.62
C LYS A 208 5.07 7.98 -8.91
N GLU A 209 4.27 7.55 -9.85
CA GLU A 209 2.98 8.20 -10.09
C GLU A 209 2.02 7.87 -8.94
N PRO A 210 1.40 8.90 -8.35
CA PRO A 210 0.47 8.70 -7.25
C PRO A 210 -0.85 8.16 -7.76
N TYR A 211 -1.60 7.52 -6.89
CA TYR A 211 -3.02 7.30 -7.11
C TYR A 211 -3.76 8.63 -7.26
N ILE A 212 -4.74 8.65 -8.16
CA ILE A 212 -5.58 9.83 -8.41
C ILE A 212 -6.96 9.71 -7.75
N SER A 213 -7.43 8.49 -7.52
CA SER A 213 -8.71 8.22 -6.85
C SER A 213 -8.58 8.21 -5.33
N SER A 214 -9.69 8.44 -4.64
CA SER A 214 -9.80 8.37 -3.17
C SER A 214 -8.66 9.08 -2.43
N ARG A 215 -8.29 10.27 -2.93
CA ARG A 215 -7.33 11.16 -2.29
C ARG A 215 -7.98 11.85 -1.08
N GLU A 216 -7.15 12.47 -0.26
CA GLU A 216 -7.57 13.21 0.94
C GLU A 216 -8.29 12.31 1.97
N LEU A 217 -7.95 11.00 2.02
CA LEU A 217 -8.53 10.09 3.01
C LEU A 217 -8.16 10.52 4.42
N PHE A 218 -6.89 10.85 4.64
CA PHE A 218 -6.39 11.47 5.85
C PHE A 218 -5.58 12.71 5.50
N VAL A 219 -5.87 13.79 6.20
CA VAL A 219 -5.16 15.07 6.07
C VAL A 219 -4.71 15.57 7.43
N SER A 220 -3.54 16.20 7.47
CA SER A 220 -3.04 16.81 8.70
C SER A 220 -3.78 18.11 9.03
N PRO A 221 -3.73 18.63 10.28
CA PRO A 221 -4.26 19.95 10.61
C PRO A 221 -3.58 21.08 9.81
N PHE A 222 -2.42 20.83 9.23
CA PHE A 222 -1.66 21.80 8.44
C PHE A 222 -1.99 21.77 6.95
N TYR A 223 -2.77 20.81 6.48
CA TYR A 223 -3.04 20.56 5.06
C TYR A 223 -3.55 21.80 4.30
N ALA A 224 -4.52 22.53 4.88
CA ALA A 224 -5.02 23.76 4.25
C ALA A 224 -3.91 24.80 4.07
N ARG A 225 -3.04 24.96 5.09
CA ARG A 225 -1.90 25.86 5.03
C ARG A 225 -0.85 25.41 4.01
N GLU A 226 -0.61 24.12 3.94
CA GLU A 226 0.30 23.53 2.96
C GLU A 226 -0.22 23.76 1.52
N LYS A 227 -1.53 23.64 1.29
CA LYS A 227 -2.15 24.00 0.00
C LYS A 227 -1.98 25.49 -0.35
N GLU A 228 -2.16 26.39 0.60
CA GLU A 228 -1.93 27.82 0.40
C GLU A 228 -0.47 28.14 0.03
N LEU A 229 0.48 27.36 0.55
CA LEU A 229 1.91 27.46 0.21
C LEU A 229 2.24 26.84 -1.14
N GLY A 230 1.26 26.31 -1.86
CA GLY A 230 1.46 25.62 -3.13
C GLY A 230 2.12 24.26 -2.95
N GLY A 231 1.71 23.50 -1.94
CA GLY A 231 2.20 22.15 -1.69
C GLY A 231 1.86 21.20 -2.83
N TYR A 232 2.85 20.43 -3.28
CA TYR A 232 2.69 19.36 -4.26
C TYR A 232 2.41 18.04 -3.55
N PHE A 233 1.14 17.63 -3.54
CA PHE A 233 0.69 16.41 -2.87
C PHE A 233 0.76 15.21 -3.82
N GLU A 234 1.97 14.74 -4.08
CA GLU A 234 2.24 13.64 -5.01
C GLU A 234 2.42 12.29 -4.30
N ASN A 235 2.52 12.31 -2.97
CA ASN A 235 2.70 11.12 -2.17
C ASN A 235 1.55 10.92 -1.18
N GLU A 236 0.86 9.80 -1.29
CA GLU A 236 -0.05 9.30 -0.28
C GLU A 236 0.59 8.08 0.38
N VAL A 237 0.58 8.01 1.70
CA VAL A 237 1.12 6.90 2.48
C VAL A 237 0.13 6.52 3.57
N GLY A 238 -0.36 5.28 3.54
CA GLY A 238 -1.34 4.81 4.50
C GLY A 238 -2.65 5.63 4.51
N GLY A 239 -2.99 6.27 3.39
CA GLY A 239 -4.14 7.17 3.27
C GLY A 239 -3.85 8.65 3.59
N TRP A 240 -2.64 8.98 4.05
CA TRP A 240 -2.25 10.35 4.40
C TRP A 240 -1.71 11.12 3.20
N GLU A 241 -2.21 12.36 3.01
CA GLU A 241 -1.64 13.30 2.05
C GLU A 241 -0.32 13.88 2.58
N ARG A 242 0.71 13.88 1.71
CA ARG A 242 2.04 14.40 2.04
C ARG A 242 2.52 15.34 0.95
N ALA A 243 2.91 16.55 1.35
CA ALA A 243 3.53 17.48 0.43
C ALA A 243 4.96 17.04 0.10
N PHE A 244 5.30 17.00 -1.19
CA PHE A 244 6.63 16.69 -1.69
C PHE A 244 7.56 17.91 -1.69
N ALA A 245 7.01 19.08 -2.04
CA ALA A 245 7.69 20.38 -2.08
C ALA A 245 6.66 21.50 -2.06
N TYR A 246 7.09 22.74 -1.89
CA TYR A 246 6.20 23.90 -1.84
C TYR A 246 6.59 24.96 -2.89
N GLU A 247 5.66 25.31 -3.80
CA GLU A 247 5.91 26.32 -4.83
C GLU A 247 6.31 27.68 -4.24
N SER A 248 5.77 28.04 -3.07
CA SER A 248 6.15 29.27 -2.37
C SER A 248 7.63 29.37 -2.03
N ASN A 249 8.36 28.29 -2.06
CA ASN A 249 9.79 28.25 -1.81
C ASN A 249 10.63 28.53 -3.06
N ARG A 250 10.06 28.45 -4.25
CA ARG A 250 10.81 28.69 -5.52
C ARG A 250 11.55 30.03 -5.51
N GLN A 251 10.86 31.11 -5.19
CA GLN A 251 11.52 32.43 -5.13
C GLN A 251 12.45 32.59 -3.92
N LYS A 252 12.07 32.01 -2.76
CA LYS A 252 12.86 32.13 -1.53
C LYS A 252 14.18 31.39 -1.60
N LEU A 253 14.26 30.36 -2.40
CA LEU A 253 15.40 29.45 -2.51
C LEU A 253 16.13 29.58 -3.84
N ASP A 254 16.03 30.72 -4.52
CA ASP A 254 16.66 30.95 -5.83
C ASP A 254 18.17 30.68 -5.83
N ASN A 255 18.88 31.07 -4.78
CA ASN A 255 20.31 30.79 -4.61
C ASN A 255 20.65 29.30 -4.58
N TYR A 256 19.75 28.47 -4.03
CA TYR A 256 19.90 27.00 -3.99
C TYR A 256 19.46 26.36 -5.28
N LEU A 257 18.40 26.87 -5.92
CA LEU A 257 17.94 26.39 -7.21
C LEU A 257 19.03 26.46 -8.28
N GLN A 258 19.88 27.50 -8.24
CA GLN A 258 21.02 27.64 -9.14
C GLN A 258 22.09 26.57 -8.92
N GLN A 259 22.15 25.92 -7.78
CA GLN A 259 23.07 24.84 -7.44
C GLN A 259 22.55 23.45 -7.77
N VAL A 260 21.24 23.32 -7.97
CA VAL A 260 20.60 22.03 -8.27
C VAL A 260 20.81 21.68 -9.73
N PRO A 261 21.35 20.49 -10.05
CA PRO A 261 21.47 20.03 -11.42
C PRO A 261 20.10 19.93 -12.10
N VAL A 262 19.97 20.53 -13.26
CA VAL A 262 18.79 20.30 -14.11
C VAL A 262 18.87 18.88 -14.64
N ARG A 263 17.94 18.04 -14.22
CA ARG A 263 17.75 16.71 -14.78
C ARG A 263 16.74 16.82 -15.91
N GLY A 264 17.16 16.47 -17.11
CA GLY A 264 16.29 16.44 -18.27
C GLY A 264 16.26 15.04 -18.86
N ASN A 265 15.75 14.07 -18.11
CA ASN A 265 15.58 12.71 -18.61
C ASN A 265 14.10 12.31 -18.60
N GLU A 266 13.77 11.27 -19.34
CA GLU A 266 12.40 10.77 -19.52
C GLU A 266 11.78 10.22 -18.23
N TRP A 267 12.61 9.88 -17.25
CA TRP A 267 12.20 9.34 -15.96
C TRP A 267 11.87 10.43 -14.93
N ASP A 268 12.14 11.70 -15.25
CA ASP A 268 11.76 12.80 -14.37
C ASP A 268 10.25 13.02 -14.48
N ARG A 269 9.58 13.00 -13.34
CA ARG A 269 8.16 13.33 -13.25
C ARG A 269 7.97 14.80 -13.56
N ARG A 270 7.35 15.11 -14.69
CA ARG A 270 7.21 16.48 -15.20
C ARG A 270 6.36 17.39 -14.32
N HIS A 271 5.50 16.80 -13.50
CA HIS A 271 4.61 17.52 -12.59
C HIS A 271 5.14 17.59 -11.14
N VAL A 272 6.29 17.01 -10.86
CA VAL A 272 6.93 17.05 -9.53
C VAL A 272 8.17 17.92 -9.60
N PRO A 273 8.20 19.05 -8.89
CA PRO A 273 9.33 19.99 -8.93
C PRO A 273 10.50 19.50 -8.08
N TYR A 274 11.23 18.52 -8.57
CA TYR A 274 12.43 18.00 -7.89
C TYR A 274 13.46 19.06 -7.58
N GLU A 275 13.57 20.08 -8.43
CA GLU A 275 14.48 21.21 -8.22
C GLU A 275 14.12 21.98 -6.94
N ILE A 276 12.82 22.17 -6.64
CA ILE A 276 12.39 22.83 -5.41
C ILE A 276 12.72 21.94 -4.20
N ALA A 277 12.36 20.67 -4.25
CA ALA A 277 12.66 19.74 -3.16
C ALA A 277 14.16 19.64 -2.85
N ASN A 278 15.01 19.63 -3.87
CA ASN A 278 16.46 19.64 -3.69
C ASN A 278 16.97 20.96 -3.12
N ALA A 279 16.39 22.09 -3.54
CA ALA A 279 16.73 23.40 -2.97
C ALA A 279 16.28 23.52 -1.50
N GLU A 280 15.10 22.99 -1.15
CA GLU A 280 14.62 22.89 0.24
C GLU A 280 15.56 22.04 1.10
N HIS A 281 16.06 20.91 0.56
CA HIS A 281 17.05 20.08 1.24
C HIS A 281 18.37 20.84 1.52
N LEU A 282 18.91 21.53 0.52
CA LEU A 282 20.13 22.33 0.68
C LEU A 282 19.94 23.44 1.72
N ALA A 283 18.82 24.17 1.62
CA ALA A 283 18.48 25.24 2.57
C ALA A 283 18.35 24.71 4.00
N MET A 284 17.74 23.57 4.18
CA MET A 284 17.60 22.92 5.50
C MET A 284 18.97 22.47 6.04
N SER A 285 19.86 22.00 5.19
CA SER A 285 21.21 21.57 5.59
C SER A 285 22.07 22.75 6.09
N GLU A 286 21.84 23.96 5.61
CA GLU A 286 22.61 25.17 5.97
C GLU A 286 21.89 26.05 7.00
N SER A 287 20.59 25.93 7.17
CA SER A 287 19.78 26.76 8.05
C SER A 287 18.78 25.95 8.86
N ALA A 288 17.49 26.09 8.59
CA ALA A 288 16.44 25.30 9.21
C ALA A 288 15.30 25.02 8.24
N GLY A 289 14.71 23.83 8.37
CA GLY A 289 13.52 23.42 7.65
C GLY A 289 12.50 22.77 8.56
N MET A 290 11.22 22.95 8.25
CA MET A 290 10.11 22.31 8.94
C MET A 290 9.39 21.36 8.00
N ILE A 291 9.14 20.14 8.46
CA ILE A 291 8.48 19.08 7.70
C ILE A 291 7.26 18.59 8.49
N ASN A 292 6.14 18.45 7.80
CA ASN A 292 4.94 17.84 8.35
C ASN A 292 5.09 16.31 8.39
N LEU A 293 5.09 15.74 9.58
CA LEU A 293 5.23 14.31 9.87
C LEU A 293 3.98 13.73 10.52
N SER A 294 2.84 14.41 10.43
CA SER A 294 1.59 13.96 11.06
C SER A 294 1.06 12.62 10.55
N HIS A 295 1.66 12.08 9.49
CA HIS A 295 1.38 10.76 8.97
C HIS A 295 2.04 9.62 9.76
N PHE A 296 2.98 9.89 10.66
CA PHE A 296 3.51 8.85 11.54
C PHE A 296 2.42 8.31 12.46
N ALA A 297 2.43 7.00 12.65
CA ALA A 297 1.53 6.36 13.59
C ALA A 297 2.01 6.62 15.03
N ILE A 298 1.10 7.06 15.87
CA ILE A 298 1.35 7.36 17.28
C ILE A 298 0.44 6.47 18.12
N VAL A 299 1.05 5.71 19.02
CA VAL A 299 0.36 4.77 19.91
C VAL A 299 0.82 5.01 21.36
N ASP A 300 -0.11 5.30 22.26
CA ASP A 300 0.15 5.33 23.69
C ASP A 300 -0.13 3.94 24.29
N VAL A 301 0.81 3.46 25.09
CA VAL A 301 0.73 2.18 25.83
C VAL A 301 0.78 2.51 27.30
N GLU A 302 -0.27 2.15 28.05
CA GLU A 302 -0.44 2.52 29.47
C GLU A 302 -0.87 1.29 30.28
N GLY A 303 -0.31 1.12 31.46
CA GLY A 303 -0.69 0.07 32.39
C GLY A 303 0.48 -0.63 33.06
N PRO A 304 0.20 -1.50 34.08
CA PRO A 304 1.23 -2.14 34.88
C PRO A 304 2.17 -3.04 34.09
N ASP A 305 1.70 -3.62 32.97
CA ASP A 305 2.51 -4.48 32.10
C ASP A 305 3.02 -3.77 30.82
N ALA A 306 2.85 -2.45 30.69
CA ALA A 306 3.27 -1.69 29.52
C ALA A 306 4.78 -1.81 29.27
N GLU A 307 5.60 -1.66 30.31
CA GLU A 307 7.05 -1.83 30.25
C GLU A 307 7.42 -3.25 29.78
N ARG A 308 6.86 -4.28 30.44
CA ARG A 308 7.12 -5.68 30.12
C ARG A 308 6.76 -6.03 28.67
N MET A 309 5.63 -5.52 28.18
CA MET A 309 5.18 -5.72 26.79
C MET A 309 6.18 -5.11 25.80
N LEU A 310 6.55 -3.86 26.01
CA LEU A 310 7.44 -3.15 25.09
C LEU A 310 8.88 -3.67 25.16
N GLU A 311 9.38 -4.09 26.32
CA GLU A 311 10.69 -4.72 26.45
C GLU A 311 10.79 -6.08 25.75
N HIS A 312 9.70 -6.84 25.72
CA HIS A 312 9.69 -8.11 25.01
C HIS A 312 9.77 -7.90 23.49
N LEU A 313 9.01 -6.94 22.97
CA LEU A 313 8.96 -6.66 21.53
C LEU A 313 10.21 -5.93 21.02
N SER A 314 10.92 -5.21 21.89
CA SER A 314 12.00 -4.30 21.51
C SER A 314 13.38 -4.90 21.72
N VAL A 315 14.33 -4.51 20.89
CA VAL A 315 15.77 -4.81 21.08
C VAL A 315 16.35 -4.02 22.25
N ALA A 316 15.97 -2.75 22.37
CA ALA A 316 16.50 -1.86 23.39
C ALA A 316 15.80 -2.05 24.74
N LYS A 317 16.54 -1.77 25.82
CA LYS A 317 15.96 -1.68 27.16
C LYS A 317 15.07 -0.44 27.24
N ILE A 318 13.80 -0.64 27.63
CA ILE A 318 12.76 0.40 27.64
C ILE A 318 12.52 0.93 29.06
N GLY A 319 12.54 0.04 30.04
CA GLY A 319 12.19 0.34 31.42
C GLY A 319 13.37 0.33 32.41
N GLY A 320 13.11 -0.06 33.67
CA GLY A 320 14.09 -0.11 34.72
C GLY A 320 14.73 1.26 35.01
N ASP A 321 16.06 1.35 34.87
CA ASP A 321 16.82 2.59 35.10
C ASP A 321 16.71 3.63 33.97
N THR A 322 15.96 3.38 32.92
CA THR A 322 15.71 4.35 31.84
C THR A 322 14.97 5.56 32.42
N PRO A 323 15.50 6.78 32.30
CA PRO A 323 14.83 7.96 32.86
C PRO A 323 13.46 8.21 32.22
N GLU A 324 12.55 8.79 32.98
CA GLU A 324 11.35 9.42 32.40
C GLU A 324 11.77 10.51 31.41
N ASP A 325 10.92 10.81 30.46
CA ASP A 325 11.20 11.74 29.36
C ASP A 325 12.33 11.30 28.39
N LYS A 326 12.79 10.05 28.48
CA LYS A 326 13.76 9.50 27.52
C LYS A 326 13.05 8.99 26.27
N ILE A 327 13.62 9.33 25.10
CA ILE A 327 13.25 8.71 23.81
C ILE A 327 14.28 7.62 23.49
N ILE A 328 13.78 6.46 23.12
CA ILE A 328 14.58 5.28 22.78
C ILE A 328 14.28 4.93 21.34
N TYR A 329 15.30 4.98 20.47
CA TYR A 329 15.23 4.43 19.13
C TYR A 329 15.48 2.93 19.18
N THR A 330 14.59 2.14 18.62
CA THR A 330 14.65 0.69 18.68
C THR A 330 13.93 0.03 17.51
N ASN A 331 14.04 -1.30 17.45
CA ASN A 331 13.28 -2.13 16.51
C ASN A 331 12.41 -3.12 17.31
N PHE A 332 11.24 -3.43 16.78
CA PHE A 332 10.54 -4.65 17.13
C PHE A 332 11.10 -5.80 16.32
N LEU A 333 11.30 -6.94 16.97
CA LEU A 333 11.81 -8.14 16.33
C LEU A 333 10.78 -9.27 16.38
N ASP A 334 10.88 -10.17 15.41
CA ASP A 334 10.31 -11.50 15.52
C ASP A 334 11.19 -12.44 16.37
N ASP A 335 10.71 -13.65 16.63
CA ASP A 335 11.42 -14.64 17.46
C ASP A 335 12.75 -15.14 16.84
N ASP A 336 12.97 -14.92 15.56
CA ASP A 336 14.20 -15.28 14.85
C ASP A 336 15.19 -14.11 14.76
N GLY A 337 14.82 -12.93 15.30
CA GLY A 337 15.61 -11.72 15.26
C GLY A 337 15.44 -10.91 13.98
N GLY A 338 14.45 -11.22 13.14
CA GLY A 338 14.07 -10.40 11.98
C GLY A 338 13.44 -9.08 12.43
N VAL A 339 13.78 -8.00 11.73
CA VAL A 339 13.22 -6.67 12.04
C VAL A 339 11.78 -6.61 11.54
N HIS A 340 10.84 -6.41 12.47
CA HIS A 340 9.42 -6.23 12.17
C HIS A 340 9.04 -4.75 12.04
N ALA A 341 9.53 -3.90 12.92
CA ALA A 341 9.30 -2.46 12.90
C ALA A 341 10.53 -1.66 13.33
N ASP A 342 10.65 -0.47 12.76
CA ASP A 342 11.65 0.55 13.10
C ASP A 342 10.91 1.75 13.71
N LEU A 343 11.18 2.05 15.00
CA LEU A 343 10.34 2.97 15.75
C LEU A 343 11.08 3.65 16.90
N THR A 344 10.41 4.64 17.50
CA THR A 344 10.86 5.26 18.75
C THR A 344 9.85 5.03 19.85
N ILE A 345 10.35 4.83 21.07
CA ILE A 345 9.55 4.71 22.30
C ILE A 345 9.97 5.82 23.25
N SER A 346 9.02 6.67 23.64
CA SER A 346 9.21 7.68 24.67
C SER A 346 8.66 7.17 25.99
N ARG A 347 9.49 7.13 27.05
CA ARG A 347 9.03 6.84 28.40
C ARG A 347 8.45 8.09 29.02
N LEU A 348 7.11 8.16 29.14
CA LEU A 348 6.40 9.33 29.68
C LEU A 348 6.22 9.28 31.20
N SER A 349 6.11 8.07 31.77
CA SER A 349 6.11 7.78 33.19
C SER A 349 6.52 6.30 33.42
N THR A 350 6.43 5.85 34.65
CA THR A 350 6.75 4.46 35.03
C THR A 350 5.91 3.42 34.27
N ASP A 351 4.66 3.76 33.96
CA ASP A 351 3.65 2.86 33.39
C ASP A 351 3.04 3.41 32.09
N ARG A 352 3.66 4.43 31.48
CA ARG A 352 3.12 5.10 30.29
C ARG A 352 4.20 5.38 29.28
N TYR A 353 3.98 4.89 28.07
CA TYR A 353 4.92 4.97 26.96
C TYR A 353 4.22 5.47 25.70
N ARG A 354 4.97 6.14 24.84
CA ARG A 354 4.53 6.54 23.50
C ARG A 354 5.41 5.90 22.45
N VAL A 355 4.78 5.12 21.59
CA VAL A 355 5.41 4.51 20.39
C VAL A 355 5.09 5.38 19.19
N VAL A 356 6.12 5.71 18.40
CA VAL A 356 5.98 6.41 17.11
C VAL A 356 6.65 5.57 16.05
N THR A 357 5.88 5.16 15.06
CA THR A 357 6.28 4.25 13.98
C THR A 357 5.85 4.76 12.61
N GLY A 358 6.16 4.02 11.53
CA GLY A 358 5.83 4.35 10.17
C GLY A 358 4.32 4.52 9.93
N GLY A 359 3.95 5.53 9.14
CA GLY A 359 2.54 5.78 8.88
C GLY A 359 1.86 4.75 8.00
N ALA A 360 2.60 4.05 7.15
CA ALA A 360 2.07 2.94 6.35
C ALA A 360 1.81 1.70 7.21
N ASP A 361 2.74 1.41 8.12
CA ASP A 361 2.83 0.15 8.84
C ASP A 361 2.19 0.19 10.24
N GLY A 362 1.78 1.38 10.68
CA GLY A 362 1.30 1.60 12.04
C GLY A 362 0.11 0.73 12.47
N ASN A 363 -0.73 0.29 11.54
CA ASN A 363 -1.82 -0.64 11.84
C ASN A 363 -1.31 -2.06 12.12
N GLN A 364 -0.29 -2.51 11.39
CA GLN A 364 0.37 -3.80 11.62
C GLN A 364 1.14 -3.80 12.94
N ASP A 365 1.87 -2.72 13.22
CA ASP A 365 2.62 -2.56 14.48
C ASP A 365 1.69 -2.52 15.70
N TRP A 366 0.57 -1.80 15.58
CA TRP A 366 -0.46 -1.79 16.61
C TRP A 366 -1.04 -3.20 16.84
N LEU A 367 -1.27 -3.94 15.75
CA LEU A 367 -1.81 -5.30 15.81
C LEU A 367 -0.82 -6.25 16.48
N THR A 368 0.46 -6.13 16.18
CA THR A 368 1.55 -6.89 16.83
C THR A 368 1.55 -6.67 18.35
N MET A 369 1.49 -5.41 18.77
CA MET A 369 1.40 -5.08 20.20
C MET A 369 0.14 -5.66 20.84
N ARG A 370 -1.03 -5.50 20.19
CA ARG A 370 -2.31 -6.02 20.68
C ARG A 370 -2.31 -7.53 20.80
N ASN A 371 -1.86 -8.23 19.78
CA ASN A 371 -1.86 -9.68 19.74
C ASN A 371 -0.95 -10.26 20.84
N TYR A 372 0.26 -9.73 20.97
CA TYR A 372 1.17 -10.15 22.04
C TYR A 372 0.57 -9.91 23.42
N ARG A 373 -0.02 -8.75 23.67
CA ARG A 373 -0.73 -8.46 24.94
C ARG A 373 -1.81 -9.51 25.22
N ASP A 374 -2.66 -9.79 24.24
CA ASP A 374 -3.82 -10.66 24.40
C ASP A 374 -3.41 -12.12 24.55
N ASP A 375 -2.39 -12.58 23.83
CA ASP A 375 -1.92 -13.98 23.85
C ASP A 375 -1.32 -14.39 25.21
N ILE A 376 -0.71 -13.45 25.91
CA ILE A 376 -0.11 -13.73 27.25
C ILE A 376 -0.84 -13.06 28.40
N GLY A 377 -1.97 -12.39 28.14
CA GLY A 377 -2.87 -11.83 29.15
C GLY A 377 -2.26 -10.66 29.94
N LEU A 378 -1.60 -9.71 29.25
CA LEU A 378 -1.02 -8.54 29.89
C LEU A 378 -2.06 -7.46 30.18
N GLU A 379 -1.89 -6.76 31.31
CA GLU A 379 -2.68 -5.59 31.70
C GLU A 379 -2.03 -4.31 31.15
N ALA A 380 -2.28 -4.04 29.85
CA ALA A 380 -1.83 -2.83 29.18
C ALA A 380 -2.93 -2.31 28.22
N GLU A 381 -3.22 -1.02 28.28
CA GLU A 381 -4.10 -0.35 27.35
C GLU A 381 -3.26 0.20 26.17
N ILE A 382 -3.70 -0.05 24.94
CA ILE A 382 -3.02 0.39 23.72
C ILE A 382 -3.95 1.34 22.96
N LYS A 383 -3.60 2.63 22.91
CA LYS A 383 -4.41 3.70 22.35
C LYS A 383 -3.77 4.28 21.09
N ILE A 384 -4.46 4.20 19.96
CA ILE A 384 -4.07 4.91 18.74
C ILE A 384 -4.32 6.40 18.96
N ARG A 385 -3.27 7.22 18.77
CA ARG A 385 -3.30 8.68 18.96
C ARG A 385 -3.01 9.44 17.66
N THR A 386 -2.82 8.75 16.56
CA THR A 386 -2.42 9.32 15.26
C THR A 386 -3.34 10.46 14.82
N HIS A 387 -4.65 10.33 15.02
CA HIS A 387 -5.63 11.34 14.63
C HIS A 387 -5.86 12.44 15.69
N ASP A 388 -5.32 12.26 16.89
CA ASP A 388 -5.46 13.22 18.00
C ASP A 388 -4.27 14.17 18.10
N MET A 389 -3.18 13.86 17.41
CA MET A 389 -1.91 14.57 17.50
C MET A 389 -1.39 14.94 16.10
N ALA A 390 -0.63 16.00 16.04
CA ALA A 390 0.09 16.40 14.84
C ALA A 390 1.59 16.43 15.13
N THR A 391 2.38 16.04 14.14
CA THR A 391 3.83 15.98 14.28
C THR A 391 4.49 16.91 13.26
N LEU A 392 5.33 17.81 13.76
CA LEU A 392 6.22 18.64 12.94
C LEU A 392 7.66 18.31 13.29
N GLY A 393 8.47 18.04 12.28
CA GLY A 393 9.92 17.95 12.40
C GLY A 393 10.54 19.30 12.10
N LEU A 394 11.45 19.75 12.95
CA LEU A 394 12.24 20.96 12.75
C LEU A 394 13.72 20.58 12.78
N TRP A 395 14.38 20.73 11.65
CA TRP A 395 15.79 20.32 11.47
C TRP A 395 16.66 21.42 10.91
N GLY A 396 17.96 21.21 11.02
CA GLY A 396 18.99 22.07 10.51
C GLY A 396 19.79 22.81 11.59
N PRO A 397 20.94 23.39 11.25
CA PRO A 397 21.85 24.01 12.22
C PRO A 397 21.23 25.13 13.05
N THR A 398 20.25 25.86 12.51
CA THR A 398 19.57 26.98 13.20
C THR A 398 18.17 26.61 13.71
N ALA A 399 17.81 25.33 13.71
CA ALA A 399 16.48 24.85 14.15
C ALA A 399 16.18 25.27 15.61
N LYS A 400 17.18 25.18 16.48
CA LYS A 400 17.06 25.61 17.88
C LYS A 400 16.75 27.09 18.02
N ASP A 401 17.42 27.94 17.24
CA ASP A 401 17.21 29.38 17.27
C ASP A 401 15.80 29.74 16.78
N ALA A 402 15.36 29.08 15.71
CA ALA A 402 13.98 29.21 15.21
C ALA A 402 12.95 28.84 16.28
N LEU A 403 13.14 27.72 17.00
CA LEU A 403 12.27 27.30 18.09
C LEU A 403 12.31 28.26 19.27
N GLY A 404 13.46 28.90 19.55
CA GLY A 404 13.68 29.88 20.59
C GLY A 404 12.80 31.15 20.50
N HIS A 405 12.20 31.41 19.34
CA HIS A 405 11.19 32.48 19.20
C HIS A 405 9.85 32.14 19.84
N PHE A 406 9.55 30.86 20.09
CA PHE A 406 8.29 30.37 20.62
C PHE A 406 8.41 29.76 22.02
N ILE A 407 9.62 29.44 22.45
CA ILE A 407 9.92 28.81 23.73
C ILE A 407 11.12 29.53 24.35
N ASP A 408 11.14 29.65 25.69
CA ASP A 408 12.31 30.18 26.40
C ASP A 408 13.56 29.37 26.00
N PRO A 409 14.60 30.02 25.45
CA PRO A 409 15.85 29.37 25.05
C PRO A 409 16.55 28.56 26.16
N ASN A 410 16.36 28.93 27.42
CA ASN A 410 16.91 28.17 28.54
C ASN A 410 16.25 26.79 28.68
N VAL A 411 14.95 26.68 28.38
CA VAL A 411 14.21 25.41 28.48
C VAL A 411 14.69 24.40 27.43
N ILE A 412 15.09 24.90 26.25
CA ILE A 412 15.61 24.09 25.12
C ILE A 412 17.14 24.08 25.08
N SER A 413 17.85 24.48 26.16
CA SER A 413 19.29 24.33 26.26
C SER A 413 19.68 22.83 26.30
N ILE A 414 20.90 22.50 25.88
CA ILE A 414 21.36 21.09 25.87
C ILE A 414 21.37 20.47 27.29
N GLU A 415 21.52 21.29 28.29
CA GLU A 415 21.49 20.89 29.70
C GLU A 415 20.07 20.53 30.15
N ASN A 416 19.09 21.33 29.77
CA ASN A 416 17.68 21.18 30.16
C ASN A 416 16.89 20.29 29.20
N PHE A 417 17.33 20.20 27.95
CA PHE A 417 16.72 19.35 26.90
C PHE A 417 17.81 18.58 26.16
N PRO A 418 18.36 17.54 26.77
CA PRO A 418 19.42 16.75 26.18
C PRO A 418 18.96 15.96 24.95
N PHE A 419 19.91 15.45 24.19
CA PHE A 419 19.62 14.61 23.03
C PHE A 419 18.77 13.40 23.42
N VAL A 420 17.79 13.06 22.55
CA VAL A 420 16.78 11.98 22.73
C VAL A 420 15.96 12.12 24.03
N ALA A 421 15.59 13.34 24.39
CA ALA A 421 14.66 13.62 25.47
C ALA A 421 13.28 14.07 24.91
N ALA A 422 12.21 13.80 25.64
CA ALA A 422 10.87 14.30 25.40
C ALA A 422 10.46 15.24 26.54
N LYS A 423 9.81 16.35 26.23
CA LYS A 423 9.29 17.26 27.26
C LYS A 423 7.95 17.85 26.84
N HIS A 424 7.07 17.98 27.81
CA HIS A 424 5.86 18.79 27.64
C HIS A 424 6.18 20.27 27.80
N LEU A 425 6.04 21.04 26.74
CA LEU A 425 6.30 22.46 26.72
C LEU A 425 5.07 23.23 26.22
N LYS A 426 4.89 24.43 26.75
CA LYS A 426 3.87 25.34 26.24
C LYS A 426 4.54 26.31 25.27
N LEU A 427 3.99 26.43 24.08
CA LEU A 427 4.37 27.47 23.13
C LEU A 427 3.74 28.80 23.52
N ASN A 428 4.49 29.89 23.40
CA ASN A 428 4.04 31.25 23.68
C ASN A 428 3.30 31.84 22.46
#